data_1ed8e28596a255b29a6eadf3ddeb8497
#
_entry.id   1ed8e28596a255b29a6eadf3ddeb8497
#
_cell.length_a   1.000
_cell.length_b   1.000
_cell.length_c   1.000
_cell.angle_alpha   90.00
_cell.angle_beta   90.00
_cell.angle_gamma   90.00
#
_symmetry.space_group_name_H-M   'P 1'
#
loop_
_entity.id
_entity.type
_entity.pdbx_description
1 polymer ?
#
loop_
_entity_poly.entity_id
_entity_poly.type
_entity_poly.pdbx_seq_one_letter_code
_entity_poly.pdbx_strand_id
1 'polypeptide(L)'
;MSAAAVAAWTDPVPSLEELGAVHFVGIGGAGMSGIARILLARAVRVSGSDRRDTPTLLALRALGARVELGHDPAHLGDADTVVVSTAIREDNPELAAARERGLRVLPRAVALAAVMAGRRSVAVAGTHGKTSTTSMLTVAVQACGVDPSFAIGGDLNESGSNAHSGEGDVFVAEADESDRSFLLLAPYGAIVTNVEADHLDNYGDLAAVEAAFDRFLQTVHPDGFVVLCADDPGSARLRGVPTPARVRTYGTAADADLRLVDVEVGPETTAWTAVLDGEVLGRVQIRVPGEHMARNSAAALLAGLELGLPAEQLVTGLGRFGGVHRRFELKGTVGGVRVYDDYAHHPTEVEAQLRAARAVAGPGRVVVAFQPHLYSRTREFAGAFGTALGLADEVVVMDVYGAREDPVPGVTGAMVADAVALPAERVHFEPSWSAAAPALADRARPGDLVITMGAGNVSMVGPEVLEALRSRPAHPHGPDPSGSPDSGAAEDGAR
;
A
#
# COMPACT_ATOMS: atom_id res chain seq x y z
N MET A 1 13.12 -19.17 3.93
CA MET A 1 14.38 -18.82 3.19
C MET A 1 14.75 -17.40 3.60
N SER A 2 16.00 -17.15 3.98
CA SER A 2 16.43 -15.82 4.42
C SER A 2 16.52 -14.81 3.27
N ALA A 3 16.40 -13.51 3.57
CA ALA A 3 16.60 -12.43 2.58
C ALA A 3 17.99 -12.56 1.88
N ALA A 4 19.02 -12.96 2.63
CA ALA A 4 20.36 -13.22 2.07
C ALA A 4 20.36 -14.34 1.03
N ALA A 5 19.61 -15.43 1.27
CA ALA A 5 19.49 -16.53 0.31
C ALA A 5 18.69 -16.12 -0.94
N VAL A 6 17.68 -15.27 -0.78
CA VAL A 6 16.93 -14.69 -1.92
C VAL A 6 17.83 -13.78 -2.75
N ALA A 7 18.60 -12.89 -2.10
CA ALA A 7 19.52 -11.98 -2.77
C ALA A 7 20.69 -12.69 -3.49
N ALA A 8 21.04 -13.90 -3.06
CA ALA A 8 22.07 -14.74 -3.66
C ALA A 8 21.52 -15.71 -4.74
N TRP A 9 20.25 -15.61 -5.09
CA TRP A 9 19.65 -16.46 -6.11
C TRP A 9 20.25 -16.19 -7.49
N THR A 10 20.73 -17.22 -8.16
CA THR A 10 21.38 -17.15 -9.48
C THR A 10 20.81 -18.11 -10.50
N ASP A 11 19.93 -19.03 -10.06
CA ASP A 11 19.31 -19.97 -10.98
C ASP A 11 18.35 -19.26 -11.94
N PRO A 12 18.20 -19.74 -13.17
CA PRO A 12 17.28 -19.17 -14.13
C PRO A 12 15.83 -19.25 -13.62
N VAL A 13 15.03 -18.26 -14.01
CA VAL A 13 13.59 -18.28 -13.74
C VAL A 13 12.95 -19.41 -14.54
N PRO A 14 12.27 -20.37 -13.89
CA PRO A 14 11.63 -21.47 -14.61
C PRO A 14 10.45 -21.00 -15.45
N SER A 15 10.17 -21.68 -16.55
CA SER A 15 8.93 -21.51 -17.30
C SER A 15 7.73 -22.04 -16.50
N LEU A 16 6.51 -21.66 -16.90
CA LEU A 16 5.29 -22.16 -16.24
C LEU A 16 5.15 -23.69 -16.33
N GLU A 17 5.59 -24.30 -17.44
CA GLU A 17 5.57 -25.77 -17.63
C GLU A 17 6.54 -26.45 -16.68
N GLU A 18 7.72 -25.85 -16.46
CA GLU A 18 8.73 -26.39 -15.55
C GLU A 18 8.34 -26.29 -14.08
N LEU A 19 7.38 -25.41 -13.72
CA LEU A 19 6.87 -25.32 -12.34
C LEU A 19 6.11 -26.60 -11.92
N GLY A 20 5.42 -27.26 -12.84
CA GLY A 20 4.58 -28.42 -12.54
C GLY A 20 3.46 -28.09 -11.56
N ALA A 21 3.20 -28.97 -10.59
CA ALA A 21 2.27 -28.71 -9.49
C ALA A 21 2.95 -27.85 -8.41
N VAL A 22 2.34 -26.74 -8.06
CA VAL A 22 2.94 -25.73 -7.17
C VAL A 22 2.28 -25.73 -5.80
N HIS A 23 3.09 -25.86 -4.75
CA HIS A 23 2.65 -25.72 -3.36
C HIS A 23 3.16 -24.43 -2.73
N PHE A 24 2.29 -23.67 -2.09
CA PHE A 24 2.62 -22.40 -1.43
C PHE A 24 2.62 -22.57 0.08
N VAL A 25 3.74 -22.32 0.75
CA VAL A 25 3.80 -22.24 2.20
C VAL A 25 3.46 -20.83 2.66
N GLY A 26 2.33 -20.65 3.37
CA GLY A 26 1.77 -19.33 3.70
C GLY A 26 0.98 -18.72 2.55
N ILE A 27 0.12 -19.51 1.89
CA ILE A 27 -0.62 -19.14 0.67
C ILE A 27 -1.58 -17.96 0.87
N GLY A 28 -2.03 -17.68 2.11
CA GLY A 28 -2.94 -16.59 2.43
C GLY A 28 -2.29 -15.20 2.46
N GLY A 29 -0.95 -15.11 2.42
CA GLY A 29 -0.25 -13.83 2.33
C GLY A 29 -0.57 -13.10 1.01
N ALA A 30 -0.68 -11.75 1.03
CA ALA A 30 -1.11 -10.96 -0.13
C ALA A 30 -0.31 -11.27 -1.41
N GLY A 31 1.03 -11.23 -1.34
CA GLY A 31 1.87 -11.56 -2.50
C GLY A 31 1.82 -13.03 -2.93
N MET A 32 1.60 -13.96 -1.98
CA MET A 32 1.50 -15.39 -2.28
C MET A 32 0.16 -15.72 -2.94
N SER A 33 -0.94 -15.22 -2.39
CA SER A 33 -2.30 -15.45 -2.91
C SER A 33 -2.47 -14.87 -4.32
N GLY A 34 -1.85 -13.72 -4.60
CA GLY A 34 -1.87 -13.13 -5.94
C GLY A 34 -1.23 -14.03 -7.00
N ILE A 35 -0.03 -14.57 -6.73
CA ILE A 35 0.65 -15.49 -7.64
C ILE A 35 -0.16 -16.79 -7.80
N ALA A 36 -0.70 -17.33 -6.68
CA ALA A 36 -1.54 -18.54 -6.70
C ALA A 36 -2.78 -18.36 -7.60
N ARG A 37 -3.46 -17.19 -7.52
CA ARG A 37 -4.61 -16.86 -8.39
C ARG A 37 -4.22 -16.86 -9.87
N ILE A 38 -3.09 -16.23 -10.22
CA ILE A 38 -2.61 -16.17 -11.61
C ILE A 38 -2.29 -17.58 -12.13
N LEU A 39 -1.62 -18.41 -11.33
CA LEU A 39 -1.30 -19.79 -11.70
C LEU A 39 -2.56 -20.63 -11.90
N LEU A 40 -3.54 -20.52 -11.01
CA LEU A 40 -4.85 -21.20 -11.16
C LEU A 40 -5.56 -20.78 -12.45
N ALA A 41 -5.59 -19.47 -12.75
CA ALA A 41 -6.18 -18.95 -14.00
C ALA A 41 -5.48 -19.46 -15.25
N ARG A 42 -4.20 -19.84 -15.14
CA ARG A 42 -3.40 -20.46 -16.21
C ARG A 42 -3.39 -22.00 -16.16
N ALA A 43 -4.38 -22.58 -15.45
CA ALA A 43 -4.57 -24.03 -15.33
C ALA A 43 -3.39 -24.78 -14.70
N VAL A 44 -2.54 -24.11 -13.92
CA VAL A 44 -1.51 -24.77 -13.11
C VAL A 44 -2.17 -25.33 -11.85
N ARG A 45 -1.79 -26.57 -11.47
CA ARG A 45 -2.27 -27.17 -10.21
C ARG A 45 -1.63 -26.46 -9.03
N VAL A 46 -2.46 -25.90 -8.14
CA VAL A 46 -2.02 -25.15 -6.97
C VAL A 46 -2.52 -25.80 -5.68
N SER A 47 -1.61 -25.96 -4.75
CA SER A 47 -1.90 -26.28 -3.37
C SER A 47 -1.18 -25.31 -2.42
N GLY A 48 -1.56 -25.31 -1.14
CA GLY A 48 -0.85 -24.50 -0.16
C GLY A 48 -1.37 -24.67 1.24
N SER A 49 -0.64 -24.09 2.17
CA SER A 49 -0.95 -24.12 3.61
C SER A 49 -0.90 -22.71 4.20
N ASP A 50 -1.66 -22.48 5.27
CA ASP A 50 -1.55 -21.27 6.08
C ASP A 50 -1.92 -21.56 7.55
N ARG A 51 -1.42 -20.72 8.46
CA ARG A 51 -1.69 -20.87 9.91
C ARG A 51 -3.11 -20.47 10.30
N ARG A 52 -3.74 -19.56 9.55
CA ARG A 52 -5.03 -18.96 9.88
C ARG A 52 -6.01 -19.17 8.74
N ASP A 53 -7.25 -19.54 9.08
CA ASP A 53 -8.33 -19.53 8.10
C ASP A 53 -8.79 -18.09 7.87
N THR A 54 -8.76 -17.67 6.62
CA THR A 54 -9.04 -16.29 6.19
C THR A 54 -9.97 -16.30 4.97
N PRO A 55 -10.69 -15.20 4.70
CA PRO A 55 -11.46 -15.06 3.46
C PRO A 55 -10.64 -15.32 2.20
N THR A 56 -9.34 -14.98 2.22
CA THR A 56 -8.41 -15.25 1.11
C THR A 56 -8.27 -16.75 0.85
N LEU A 57 -8.15 -17.58 1.88
CA LEU A 57 -8.07 -19.06 1.73
C LEU A 57 -9.36 -19.62 1.16
N LEU A 58 -10.51 -19.12 1.63
CA LEU A 58 -11.82 -19.54 1.11
C LEU A 58 -11.94 -19.20 -0.38
N ALA A 59 -11.51 -18.01 -0.79
CA ALA A 59 -11.52 -17.59 -2.18
C ALA A 59 -10.58 -18.47 -3.05
N LEU A 60 -9.38 -18.83 -2.56
CA LEU A 60 -8.47 -19.71 -3.29
C LEU A 60 -9.03 -21.13 -3.44
N ARG A 61 -9.68 -21.68 -2.41
CA ARG A 61 -10.41 -22.96 -2.50
C ARG A 61 -11.51 -22.91 -3.54
N ALA A 62 -12.28 -21.82 -3.58
CA ALA A 62 -13.33 -21.61 -4.60
C ALA A 62 -12.77 -21.55 -6.03
N LEU A 63 -11.53 -21.09 -6.21
CA LEU A 63 -10.83 -21.08 -7.49
C LEU A 63 -10.16 -22.43 -7.84
N GLY A 64 -10.26 -23.44 -6.96
CA GLY A 64 -9.75 -24.78 -7.22
C GLY A 64 -8.40 -25.11 -6.57
N ALA A 65 -7.85 -24.25 -5.70
CA ALA A 65 -6.65 -24.60 -4.94
C ALA A 65 -6.99 -25.60 -3.82
N ARG A 66 -6.09 -26.56 -3.60
CA ARG A 66 -6.12 -27.39 -2.38
C ARG A 66 -5.42 -26.64 -1.25
N VAL A 67 -6.17 -26.13 -0.27
CA VAL A 67 -5.62 -25.32 0.83
C VAL A 67 -5.88 -25.98 2.17
N GLU A 68 -4.81 -26.19 2.94
CA GLU A 68 -4.79 -26.83 4.25
C GLU A 68 -4.48 -25.81 5.35
N LEU A 69 -4.95 -26.11 6.58
CA LEU A 69 -4.65 -25.29 7.77
C LEU A 69 -3.49 -25.91 8.56
N GLY A 70 -2.60 -25.05 9.06
CA GLY A 70 -1.37 -25.45 9.71
C GLY A 70 -0.29 -25.81 8.70
N HIS A 71 0.83 -26.32 9.20
CA HIS A 71 1.96 -26.75 8.36
C HIS A 71 2.30 -28.21 8.70
N ASP A 72 2.17 -29.11 7.70
CA ASP A 72 2.45 -30.54 7.82
C ASP A 72 3.14 -31.02 6.52
N PRO A 73 4.21 -31.83 6.60
CA PRO A 73 4.86 -32.42 5.44
C PRO A 73 3.93 -33.14 4.45
N ALA A 74 2.82 -33.70 4.96
CA ALA A 74 1.82 -34.37 4.12
C ALA A 74 1.07 -33.41 3.19
N HIS A 75 1.01 -32.11 3.49
CA HIS A 75 0.33 -31.11 2.67
C HIS A 75 1.01 -30.90 1.30
N LEU A 76 2.33 -31.23 1.19
CA LEU A 76 3.07 -31.15 -0.08
C LEU A 76 2.46 -32.07 -1.15
N GLY A 77 1.90 -33.21 -0.77
CA GLY A 77 1.27 -34.15 -1.70
C GLY A 77 2.17 -34.49 -2.88
N ASP A 78 1.68 -34.25 -4.10
CA ASP A 78 2.32 -34.46 -5.40
C ASP A 78 2.92 -33.17 -6.00
N ALA A 79 3.30 -32.20 -5.16
CA ALA A 79 3.94 -30.96 -5.62
C ALA A 79 5.31 -31.23 -6.26
N ASP A 80 5.58 -30.55 -7.37
CA ASP A 80 6.89 -30.50 -8.05
C ASP A 80 7.70 -29.30 -7.58
N THR A 81 7.02 -28.20 -7.27
CA THR A 81 7.60 -26.91 -6.84
C THR A 81 6.97 -26.42 -5.55
N VAL A 82 7.78 -25.91 -4.63
CA VAL A 82 7.35 -25.28 -3.38
C VAL A 82 7.76 -23.81 -3.39
N VAL A 83 6.79 -22.90 -3.20
CA VAL A 83 7.03 -21.46 -3.16
C VAL A 83 6.98 -21.00 -1.71
N VAL A 84 8.00 -20.25 -1.30
CA VAL A 84 8.14 -19.70 0.05
C VAL A 84 8.44 -18.20 0.03
N SER A 85 7.97 -17.47 1.03
CA SER A 85 8.40 -16.09 1.28
C SER A 85 9.46 -16.04 2.39
N THR A 86 10.10 -14.88 2.55
CA THR A 86 11.07 -14.62 3.64
C THR A 86 10.43 -14.67 5.04
N ALA A 87 9.10 -14.58 5.12
CA ALA A 87 8.36 -14.74 6.38
C ALA A 87 8.31 -16.21 6.88
N ILE A 88 8.62 -17.18 6.02
CA ILE A 88 8.62 -18.59 6.38
C ILE A 88 9.95 -18.96 7.04
N ARG A 89 9.85 -19.44 8.28
CA ARG A 89 11.02 -19.83 9.08
C ARG A 89 11.70 -21.06 8.50
N GLU A 90 13.02 -21.17 8.69
CA GLU A 90 13.83 -22.31 8.18
C GLU A 90 13.43 -23.65 8.82
N ASP A 91 12.85 -23.63 10.03
CA ASP A 91 12.35 -24.80 10.76
C ASP A 91 10.90 -25.21 10.36
N ASN A 92 10.34 -24.59 9.32
CA ASN A 92 9.00 -24.96 8.83
C ASN A 92 9.01 -26.41 8.31
N PRO A 93 8.08 -27.27 8.77
CA PRO A 93 8.10 -28.72 8.46
C PRO A 93 7.88 -29.02 6.97
N GLU A 94 7.08 -28.21 6.26
CA GLU A 94 6.87 -28.36 4.82
C GLU A 94 8.12 -27.98 4.04
N LEU A 95 8.81 -26.88 4.41
CA LEU A 95 10.07 -26.49 3.79
C LEU A 95 11.17 -27.52 4.00
N ALA A 96 11.28 -28.10 5.20
CA ALA A 96 12.23 -29.15 5.52
C ALA A 96 11.95 -30.41 4.67
N ALA A 97 10.70 -30.85 4.62
CA ALA A 97 10.29 -32.02 3.83
C ALA A 97 10.45 -31.81 2.32
N ALA A 98 10.21 -30.60 1.81
CA ALA A 98 10.43 -30.27 0.41
C ALA A 98 11.91 -30.43 0.00
N ARG A 99 12.82 -29.95 0.85
CA ARG A 99 14.28 -30.12 0.65
C ARG A 99 14.71 -31.59 0.73
N GLU A 100 14.21 -32.32 1.72
CA GLU A 100 14.51 -33.76 1.88
C GLU A 100 14.03 -34.57 0.68
N ARG A 101 12.86 -34.23 0.12
CA ARG A 101 12.31 -34.86 -1.10
C ARG A 101 12.99 -34.40 -2.39
N GLY A 102 13.93 -33.41 -2.35
CA GLY A 102 14.57 -32.83 -3.53
C GLY A 102 13.62 -32.04 -4.43
N LEU A 103 12.50 -31.51 -3.89
CA LEU A 103 11.58 -30.67 -4.63
C LEU A 103 12.23 -29.32 -4.96
N ARG A 104 11.80 -28.69 -6.05
CA ARG A 104 12.23 -27.34 -6.38
C ARG A 104 11.64 -26.36 -5.36
N VAL A 105 12.49 -25.64 -4.63
CA VAL A 105 12.07 -24.62 -3.68
C VAL A 105 12.38 -23.24 -4.26
N LEU A 106 11.35 -22.42 -4.50
CA LEU A 106 11.47 -21.10 -5.09
C LEU A 106 11.12 -19.99 -4.10
N PRO A 107 11.88 -18.87 -4.12
CA PRO A 107 11.41 -17.61 -3.54
C PRO A 107 10.14 -17.14 -4.22
N ARG A 108 9.27 -16.47 -3.48
CA ARG A 108 8.05 -15.79 -3.99
C ARG A 108 8.34 -14.94 -5.24
N ALA A 109 9.43 -14.18 -5.24
CA ALA A 109 9.77 -13.30 -6.35
C ALA A 109 10.14 -14.07 -7.64
N VAL A 110 10.78 -15.24 -7.53
CA VAL A 110 11.06 -16.11 -8.70
C VAL A 110 9.76 -16.65 -9.28
N ALA A 111 8.82 -17.05 -8.43
CA ALA A 111 7.49 -17.47 -8.89
C ALA A 111 6.72 -16.31 -9.54
N LEU A 112 6.85 -15.07 -9.02
CA LEU A 112 6.30 -13.87 -9.66
C LEU A 112 6.97 -13.61 -11.01
N ALA A 113 8.30 -13.68 -11.09
CA ALA A 113 9.03 -13.52 -12.35
C ALA A 113 8.60 -14.56 -13.40
N ALA A 114 8.36 -15.81 -12.97
CA ALA A 114 7.87 -16.87 -13.86
C ALA A 114 6.49 -16.55 -14.47
N VAL A 115 5.57 -15.98 -13.69
CA VAL A 115 4.25 -15.59 -14.23
C VAL A 115 4.30 -14.28 -15.04
N MET A 116 5.33 -13.46 -14.88
CA MET A 116 5.58 -12.24 -15.67
C MET A 116 6.26 -12.54 -17.01
N ALA A 117 6.94 -13.66 -17.13
CA ALA A 117 7.75 -14.01 -18.29
C ALA A 117 6.96 -13.97 -19.61
N GLY A 118 7.59 -13.47 -20.68
CA GLY A 118 6.99 -13.34 -22.01
C GLY A 118 5.97 -12.22 -22.19
N ARG A 119 5.80 -11.33 -21.19
CA ARG A 119 4.93 -10.16 -21.24
C ARG A 119 5.72 -8.86 -21.11
N ARG A 120 5.20 -7.76 -21.61
CA ARG A 120 5.73 -6.42 -21.33
C ARG A 120 5.37 -6.06 -19.87
N SER A 121 6.21 -6.52 -18.95
CA SER A 121 5.98 -6.36 -17.53
C SER A 121 6.47 -5.00 -17.05
N VAL A 122 5.68 -4.32 -16.21
CA VAL A 122 6.07 -3.09 -15.50
C VAL A 122 6.14 -3.39 -14.02
N ALA A 123 7.34 -3.25 -13.45
CA ALA A 123 7.59 -3.43 -12.02
C ALA A 123 7.59 -2.06 -11.30
N VAL A 124 6.72 -1.89 -10.33
CA VAL A 124 6.62 -0.65 -9.55
C VAL A 124 7.36 -0.83 -8.24
N ALA A 125 8.52 -0.21 -8.14
CA ALA A 125 9.41 -0.19 -6.98
C ALA A 125 9.42 1.18 -6.30
N GLY A 126 10.07 1.25 -5.14
CA GLY A 126 10.24 2.44 -4.33
C GLY A 126 9.86 2.19 -2.88
N THR A 127 10.36 3.00 -1.96
CA THR A 127 10.08 2.82 -0.54
C THR A 127 8.59 2.98 -0.25
N HIS A 128 7.93 3.98 -0.86
CA HIS A 128 6.51 4.30 -0.65
C HIS A 128 5.74 4.46 -1.96
N GLY A 129 4.40 4.32 -1.90
CA GLY A 129 3.52 4.57 -3.04
C GLY A 129 3.41 3.43 -4.05
N LYS A 130 4.12 2.33 -3.89
CA LYS A 130 4.10 1.16 -4.79
C LYS A 130 2.69 0.67 -5.12
N THR A 131 1.95 0.29 -4.09
CA THR A 131 0.59 -0.27 -4.22
C THR A 131 -0.35 0.67 -4.98
N SER A 132 -0.38 1.95 -4.60
CA SER A 132 -1.24 2.96 -5.25
C SER A 132 -0.85 3.18 -6.71
N THR A 133 0.46 3.28 -7.00
CA THR A 133 0.96 3.48 -8.38
C THR A 133 0.69 2.26 -9.27
N THR A 134 0.93 1.03 -8.75
CA THR A 134 0.62 -0.22 -9.44
C THR A 134 -0.88 -0.31 -9.78
N SER A 135 -1.71 0.06 -8.82
CA SER A 135 -3.16 0.08 -8.97
C SER A 135 -3.63 1.11 -10.01
N MET A 136 -3.12 2.34 -9.93
CA MET A 136 -3.43 3.41 -10.89
C MET A 136 -3.02 3.03 -12.31
N LEU A 137 -1.82 2.46 -12.48
CA LEU A 137 -1.36 2.00 -13.79
C LEU A 137 -2.25 0.87 -14.32
N THR A 138 -2.62 -0.08 -13.47
CA THR A 138 -3.51 -1.18 -13.86
C THR A 138 -4.85 -0.66 -14.37
N VAL A 139 -5.53 0.23 -13.62
CA VAL A 139 -6.82 0.81 -14.00
C VAL A 139 -6.70 1.67 -15.27
N ALA A 140 -5.61 2.43 -15.42
CA ALA A 140 -5.35 3.24 -16.60
C ALA A 140 -5.15 2.37 -17.86
N VAL A 141 -4.38 1.28 -17.75
CA VAL A 141 -4.16 0.32 -18.86
C VAL A 141 -5.46 -0.39 -19.25
N GLN A 142 -6.26 -0.80 -18.29
CA GLN A 142 -7.60 -1.39 -18.55
C GLN A 142 -8.52 -0.43 -19.31
N ALA A 143 -8.47 0.86 -18.98
CA ALA A 143 -9.27 1.86 -19.70
C ALA A 143 -8.88 2.04 -21.16
N CYS A 144 -7.66 1.64 -21.54
CA CYS A 144 -7.20 1.59 -22.93
C CYS A 144 -7.68 0.34 -23.70
N GLY A 145 -8.56 -0.48 -23.11
CA GLY A 145 -9.05 -1.71 -23.73
C GLY A 145 -8.05 -2.87 -23.69
N VAL A 146 -6.96 -2.72 -22.96
CA VAL A 146 -6.01 -3.80 -22.68
C VAL A 146 -6.50 -4.57 -21.45
N ASP A 147 -6.44 -5.90 -21.50
CA ASP A 147 -6.68 -6.77 -20.35
C ASP A 147 -5.34 -7.17 -19.71
N PRO A 148 -4.75 -6.32 -18.82
CA PRO A 148 -3.45 -6.60 -18.25
C PRO A 148 -3.54 -7.68 -17.19
N SER A 149 -2.50 -8.51 -17.08
CA SER A 149 -2.27 -9.25 -15.84
C SER A 149 -1.74 -8.29 -14.78
N PHE A 150 -2.06 -8.54 -13.50
CA PHE A 150 -1.48 -7.75 -12.42
C PHE A 150 -1.30 -8.55 -11.13
N ALA A 151 -0.32 -8.13 -10.32
CA ALA A 151 -0.09 -8.61 -8.96
C ALA A 151 0.26 -7.39 -8.07
N ILE A 152 -0.61 -7.08 -7.12
CA ILE A 152 -0.59 -5.88 -6.28
C ILE A 152 -0.51 -6.30 -4.81
N GLY A 153 0.09 -5.48 -3.95
CA GLY A 153 0.20 -5.74 -2.51
C GLY A 153 -1.11 -5.56 -1.72
N GLY A 154 -2.17 -5.04 -2.35
CA GLY A 154 -3.49 -4.83 -1.75
C GLY A 154 -4.61 -5.06 -2.76
N ASP A 155 -5.84 -5.19 -2.27
CA ASP A 155 -7.00 -5.38 -3.13
C ASP A 155 -7.44 -4.06 -3.77
N LEU A 156 -7.66 -4.09 -5.09
CA LEU A 156 -8.26 -2.99 -5.84
C LEU A 156 -9.74 -2.84 -5.46
N ASN A 157 -10.18 -1.62 -5.20
CA ASN A 157 -11.59 -1.36 -4.89
C ASN A 157 -12.53 -1.73 -6.05
N GLU A 158 -12.07 -1.54 -7.30
CA GLU A 158 -12.85 -1.82 -8.51
C GLU A 158 -13.12 -3.31 -8.72
N SER A 159 -12.16 -4.18 -8.41
CA SER A 159 -12.26 -5.63 -8.65
C SER A 159 -12.38 -6.47 -7.38
N GLY A 160 -12.06 -5.89 -6.22
CA GLY A 160 -11.98 -6.64 -4.96
C GLY A 160 -10.89 -7.72 -4.97
N SER A 161 -9.89 -7.59 -5.85
CA SER A 161 -8.82 -8.57 -6.01
C SER A 161 -7.45 -7.91 -6.09
N ASN A 162 -6.46 -8.58 -5.54
CA ASN A 162 -5.06 -8.17 -5.61
C ASN A 162 -4.31 -8.74 -6.82
N ALA A 163 -4.93 -9.59 -7.61
CA ALA A 163 -4.29 -10.19 -8.78
C ALA A 163 -5.30 -10.64 -9.83
N HIS A 164 -4.88 -10.59 -11.08
CA HIS A 164 -5.63 -11.03 -12.25
C HIS A 164 -4.68 -11.59 -13.31
N SER A 165 -5.11 -12.61 -14.03
CA SER A 165 -4.42 -13.12 -15.23
C SER A 165 -5.20 -12.68 -16.46
N GLY A 166 -4.82 -11.55 -17.02
CA GLY A 166 -5.40 -11.02 -18.25
C GLY A 166 -4.88 -11.71 -19.51
N GLU A 167 -5.56 -11.51 -20.64
CA GLU A 167 -5.18 -12.04 -21.96
C GLU A 167 -4.19 -11.11 -22.69
N GLY A 168 -4.10 -9.82 -22.31
CA GLY A 168 -3.20 -8.84 -22.90
C GLY A 168 -1.72 -9.13 -22.66
N ASP A 169 -0.86 -8.46 -23.40
CA ASP A 169 0.61 -8.61 -23.32
C ASP A 169 1.25 -7.80 -22.17
N VAL A 170 0.48 -6.98 -21.45
CA VAL A 170 0.97 -6.17 -20.32
C VAL A 170 0.80 -6.93 -19.00
N PHE A 171 1.84 -6.85 -18.17
CA PHE A 171 1.79 -7.31 -16.77
C PHE A 171 2.23 -6.18 -15.84
N VAL A 172 1.41 -5.80 -14.87
CA VAL A 172 1.76 -4.77 -13.87
C VAL A 172 1.99 -5.44 -12.52
N ALA A 173 3.17 -5.28 -11.94
CA ALA A 173 3.54 -5.91 -10.68
C ALA A 173 4.10 -4.91 -9.68
N GLU A 174 3.75 -5.08 -8.41
CA GLU A 174 4.44 -4.44 -7.31
C GLU A 174 5.77 -5.16 -7.03
N ALA A 175 6.87 -4.39 -6.99
CA ALA A 175 8.21 -4.87 -6.78
C ALA A 175 8.66 -4.56 -5.35
N ASP A 176 8.74 -5.61 -4.51
CA ASP A 176 9.05 -5.49 -3.08
C ASP A 176 10.56 -5.42 -2.86
N GLU A 177 11.06 -4.27 -2.44
CA GLU A 177 12.47 -4.04 -2.15
C GLU A 177 12.87 -4.56 -0.77
N SER A 178 11.91 -4.79 0.14
CA SER A 178 12.15 -5.03 1.56
C SER A 178 13.16 -6.16 1.86
N ASP A 179 13.22 -7.17 1.02
CA ASP A 179 14.09 -8.35 1.14
C ASP A 179 15.03 -8.53 -0.06
N ARG A 180 15.21 -7.48 -0.89
CA ARG A 180 15.98 -7.45 -2.14
C ARG A 180 15.42 -8.36 -3.25
N SER A 181 14.25 -8.95 -3.05
CA SER A 181 13.67 -9.91 -4.00
C SER A 181 13.26 -9.26 -5.34
N PHE A 182 13.03 -7.94 -5.36
CA PHE A 182 12.72 -7.19 -6.58
C PHE A 182 13.84 -7.29 -7.65
N LEU A 183 15.07 -7.56 -7.26
CA LEU A 183 16.21 -7.78 -8.16
C LEU A 183 16.04 -9.01 -9.08
N LEU A 184 15.10 -9.90 -8.78
CA LEU A 184 14.85 -11.13 -9.52
C LEU A 184 13.79 -10.97 -10.62
N LEU A 185 13.15 -9.79 -10.74
CA LEU A 185 11.98 -9.61 -11.61
C LEU A 185 12.32 -9.38 -13.08
N ALA A 186 13.47 -8.79 -13.43
CA ALA A 186 13.89 -8.47 -14.78
C ALA A 186 12.76 -7.92 -15.68
N PRO A 187 12.13 -6.77 -15.32
CA PRO A 187 10.94 -6.28 -16.00
C PRO A 187 11.26 -5.61 -17.35
N TYR A 188 10.24 -5.47 -18.23
CA TYR A 188 10.32 -4.62 -19.42
C TYR A 188 10.38 -3.14 -19.06
N GLY A 189 9.53 -2.68 -18.15
CA GLY A 189 9.53 -1.30 -17.61
C GLY A 189 9.65 -1.29 -16.10
N ALA A 190 10.26 -0.26 -15.55
CA ALA A 190 10.35 -0.03 -14.11
C ALA A 190 9.86 1.36 -13.73
N ILE A 191 9.15 1.48 -12.61
CA ILE A 191 8.85 2.75 -11.95
C ILE A 191 9.60 2.74 -10.61
N VAL A 192 10.30 3.84 -10.28
CA VAL A 192 10.84 4.06 -8.94
C VAL A 192 10.22 5.34 -8.38
N THR A 193 9.36 5.20 -7.40
CA THR A 193 8.59 6.31 -6.81
C THR A 193 9.45 7.19 -5.91
N ASN A 194 10.23 6.59 -5.04
CA ASN A 194 11.15 7.23 -4.10
C ASN A 194 12.16 6.21 -3.57
N VAL A 195 13.28 6.68 -3.01
CA VAL A 195 14.27 5.85 -2.35
C VAL A 195 14.68 6.50 -1.04
N GLU A 196 14.25 5.92 0.06
CA GLU A 196 14.49 6.39 1.43
C GLU A 196 15.04 5.27 2.33
N ALA A 197 15.50 5.64 3.51
CA ALA A 197 15.96 4.69 4.52
C ALA A 197 14.76 3.94 5.11
N ASP A 198 14.53 2.72 4.65
CA ASP A 198 13.61 1.76 5.27
C ASP A 198 14.21 0.35 5.18
N HIS A 199 13.64 -0.60 5.91
CA HIS A 199 14.11 -2.00 5.94
C HIS A 199 15.59 -2.14 6.31
N LEU A 200 16.09 -1.25 7.18
CA LEU A 200 17.51 -1.25 7.59
C LEU A 200 17.93 -2.50 8.35
N ASP A 201 16.97 -3.26 8.88
CA ASP A 201 17.17 -4.62 9.40
C ASP A 201 17.73 -5.59 8.34
N ASN A 202 17.38 -5.39 7.06
CA ASN A 202 17.87 -6.18 5.93
C ASN A 202 19.01 -5.52 5.15
N TYR A 203 19.08 -4.17 5.13
CA TYR A 203 20.05 -3.44 4.34
C TYR A 203 21.25 -2.94 5.16
N GLY A 204 21.05 -2.63 6.42
CA GLY A 204 22.06 -2.03 7.31
C GLY A 204 22.04 -0.51 7.25
N ASP A 205 22.15 0.10 6.07
CA ASP A 205 22.15 1.55 5.88
C ASP A 205 21.50 1.99 4.55
N LEU A 206 21.32 3.30 4.39
CA LEU A 206 20.76 3.90 3.18
C LEU A 206 21.60 3.62 1.94
N ALA A 207 22.93 3.60 2.06
CA ALA A 207 23.82 3.36 0.93
C ALA A 207 23.60 1.95 0.34
N ALA A 208 23.32 0.96 1.18
CA ALA A 208 22.97 -0.39 0.73
C ALA A 208 21.59 -0.45 0.06
N VAL A 209 20.61 0.35 0.52
CA VAL A 209 19.31 0.51 -0.16
C VAL A 209 19.54 1.11 -1.55
N GLU A 210 20.26 2.24 -1.63
CA GLU A 210 20.57 2.90 -2.91
C GLU A 210 21.28 1.96 -3.89
N ALA A 211 22.29 1.22 -3.42
CA ALA A 211 23.00 0.23 -4.25
C ALA A 211 22.10 -0.90 -4.78
N ALA A 212 21.06 -1.27 -4.03
CA ALA A 212 20.08 -2.25 -4.51
C ALA A 212 19.20 -1.66 -5.63
N PHE A 213 18.76 -0.41 -5.53
CA PHE A 213 18.05 0.27 -6.61
C PHE A 213 18.93 0.47 -7.85
N ASP A 214 20.23 0.80 -7.69
CA ASP A 214 21.18 0.87 -8.80
C ASP A 214 21.24 -0.47 -9.58
N ARG A 215 21.30 -1.58 -8.84
CA ARG A 215 21.28 -2.92 -9.43
C ARG A 215 19.93 -3.24 -10.07
N PHE A 216 18.83 -2.82 -9.49
CA PHE A 216 17.49 -3.03 -10.03
C PHE A 216 17.34 -2.40 -11.43
N LEU A 217 17.83 -1.17 -11.63
CA LEU A 217 17.79 -0.52 -12.94
C LEU A 217 18.53 -1.31 -14.02
N GLN A 218 19.58 -2.06 -13.64
CA GLN A 218 20.35 -2.90 -14.57
C GLN A 218 19.61 -4.18 -14.99
N THR A 219 18.54 -4.57 -14.27
CA THR A 219 17.72 -5.74 -14.63
C THR A 219 16.64 -5.41 -15.66
N VAL A 220 16.38 -4.13 -15.94
CA VAL A 220 15.35 -3.68 -16.87
C VAL A 220 15.77 -4.03 -18.31
N HIS A 221 14.78 -4.50 -19.11
CA HIS A 221 15.02 -4.90 -20.50
C HIS A 221 15.59 -3.73 -21.33
N PRO A 222 16.59 -3.98 -22.23
CA PRO A 222 17.21 -2.89 -23.02
C PRO A 222 16.24 -2.09 -23.89
N ASP A 223 15.22 -2.72 -24.43
CA ASP A 223 14.19 -2.05 -25.24
C ASP A 223 13.07 -1.43 -24.39
N GLY A 224 13.21 -1.50 -23.08
CA GLY A 224 12.22 -1.03 -22.11
C GLY A 224 12.47 0.40 -21.63
N PHE A 225 11.92 0.69 -20.45
CA PHE A 225 11.99 2.03 -19.87
C PHE A 225 12.11 2.02 -18.35
N VAL A 226 12.64 3.14 -17.81
CA VAL A 226 12.65 3.45 -16.38
C VAL A 226 11.98 4.79 -16.16
N VAL A 227 11.01 4.85 -15.25
CA VAL A 227 10.28 6.07 -14.84
C VAL A 227 10.71 6.45 -13.43
N LEU A 228 11.29 7.64 -13.25
CA LEU A 228 11.87 8.12 -11.99
C LEU A 228 11.16 9.38 -11.50
N CYS A 229 10.92 9.48 -10.19
CA CYS A 229 10.43 10.70 -9.57
C CYS A 229 11.55 11.75 -9.48
N ALA A 230 11.37 12.89 -10.15
CA ALA A 230 12.33 14.01 -10.12
C ALA A 230 12.25 14.81 -8.81
N ASP A 231 11.12 14.72 -8.09
CA ASP A 231 10.89 15.46 -6.84
C ASP A 231 11.48 14.73 -5.61
N ASP A 232 11.83 13.44 -5.74
CA ASP A 232 12.44 12.65 -4.67
C ASP A 232 13.96 12.57 -4.88
N PRO A 233 14.77 12.99 -3.90
CA PRO A 233 16.23 13.03 -4.06
C PRO A 233 16.85 11.66 -4.35
N GLY A 234 16.36 10.60 -3.71
CA GLY A 234 16.86 9.24 -3.88
C GLY A 234 16.52 8.65 -5.24
N SER A 235 15.29 8.87 -5.73
CA SER A 235 14.87 8.48 -7.08
C SER A 235 15.57 9.33 -8.15
N ALA A 236 15.66 10.66 -7.96
CA ALA A 236 16.33 11.57 -8.90
C ALA A 236 17.81 11.23 -9.09
N ARG A 237 18.52 10.78 -8.04
CA ARG A 237 19.89 10.29 -8.10
C ARG A 237 20.06 9.18 -9.14
N LEU A 238 19.06 8.33 -9.31
CA LEU A 238 19.10 7.20 -10.23
C LEU A 238 19.20 7.59 -11.71
N ARG A 239 18.92 8.85 -12.08
CA ARG A 239 19.15 9.39 -13.46
C ARG A 239 20.60 9.23 -13.88
N GLY A 240 21.55 9.27 -12.94
CA GLY A 240 22.99 9.12 -13.20
C GLY A 240 23.49 7.68 -13.21
N VAL A 241 22.64 6.71 -12.91
CA VAL A 241 23.01 5.30 -12.85
C VAL A 241 22.95 4.68 -14.25
N PRO A 242 24.00 4.02 -14.72
CA PRO A 242 23.97 3.29 -15.99
C PRO A 242 22.85 2.25 -16.00
N THR A 243 21.97 2.33 -17.00
CA THR A 243 20.93 1.35 -17.25
C THR A 243 20.83 1.09 -18.75
N PRO A 244 20.49 -0.15 -19.19
CA PRO A 244 20.30 -0.44 -20.60
C PRO A 244 19.03 0.19 -21.18
N ALA A 245 18.06 0.52 -20.33
CA ALA A 245 16.74 1.02 -20.71
C ALA A 245 16.71 2.56 -20.82
N ARG A 246 15.69 3.08 -21.51
CA ARG A 246 15.46 4.53 -21.60
C ARG A 246 14.94 5.07 -20.26
N VAL A 247 15.56 6.14 -19.77
CA VAL A 247 15.14 6.82 -18.54
C VAL A 247 14.21 7.98 -18.85
N ARG A 248 13.10 8.07 -18.14
CA ARG A 248 12.12 9.18 -18.17
C ARG A 248 11.83 9.63 -16.74
N THR A 249 11.51 10.89 -16.57
CA THR A 249 11.26 11.50 -15.27
C THR A 249 9.89 12.14 -15.17
N TYR A 250 9.32 12.14 -13.98
CA TYR A 250 8.08 12.84 -13.66
C TYR A 250 8.22 13.61 -12.35
N GLY A 251 7.46 14.69 -12.20
CA GLY A 251 7.46 15.49 -10.98
C GLY A 251 6.96 16.91 -11.20
N THR A 252 7.02 17.71 -10.15
CA THR A 252 6.80 19.16 -10.22
C THR A 252 8.07 19.91 -10.63
N ALA A 253 9.22 19.26 -10.55
CA ALA A 253 10.51 19.79 -10.94
C ALA A 253 10.49 20.30 -12.40
N ALA A 254 11.15 21.45 -12.65
CA ALA A 254 11.11 22.11 -13.94
C ALA A 254 11.78 21.32 -15.08
N ASP A 255 12.68 20.41 -14.73
CA ASP A 255 13.43 19.54 -15.63
C ASP A 255 12.86 18.12 -15.75
N ALA A 256 11.69 17.85 -15.15
CA ALA A 256 11.00 16.58 -15.35
C ALA A 256 10.41 16.50 -16.78
N ASP A 257 10.51 15.31 -17.40
CA ASP A 257 9.94 15.06 -18.73
C ASP A 257 8.41 15.16 -18.71
N LEU A 258 7.76 14.53 -17.73
CA LEU A 258 6.34 14.72 -17.44
C LEU A 258 6.18 15.61 -16.20
N ARG A 259 5.77 16.85 -16.41
CA ARG A 259 5.58 17.82 -15.33
C ARG A 259 4.14 17.84 -14.85
N LEU A 260 4.02 17.87 -13.52
CA LEU A 260 2.75 18.17 -12.85
C LEU A 260 2.69 19.67 -12.60
N VAL A 261 1.74 20.34 -13.23
CA VAL A 261 1.48 21.78 -12.99
C VAL A 261 0.06 21.98 -12.49
N ASP A 262 -0.20 23.07 -11.79
CA ASP A 262 -1.50 23.42 -11.24
C ASP A 262 -2.13 22.27 -10.39
N VAL A 263 -1.34 21.74 -9.44
CA VAL A 263 -1.80 20.68 -8.54
C VAL A 263 -2.79 21.26 -7.54
N GLU A 264 -3.99 20.69 -7.52
CA GLU A 264 -5.08 21.07 -6.63
C GLU A 264 -5.52 19.85 -5.82
N VAL A 265 -5.44 19.94 -4.49
CA VAL A 265 -5.91 18.89 -3.57
C VAL A 265 -7.23 19.32 -2.94
N GLY A 266 -8.29 18.63 -3.30
CA GLY A 266 -9.62 18.78 -2.71
C GLY A 266 -9.94 17.70 -1.67
N PRO A 267 -11.13 17.76 -1.06
CA PRO A 267 -11.53 16.80 -0.03
C PRO A 267 -11.78 15.37 -0.55
N GLU A 268 -12.10 15.19 -1.81
CA GLU A 268 -12.41 13.89 -2.41
C GLU A 268 -11.57 13.61 -3.67
N THR A 269 -10.90 14.62 -4.20
CA THR A 269 -10.20 14.52 -5.48
C THR A 269 -8.87 15.25 -5.43
N THR A 270 -7.93 14.79 -6.27
CA THR A 270 -6.74 15.54 -6.61
C THR A 270 -6.69 15.75 -8.12
N ALA A 271 -6.37 16.95 -8.55
CA ALA A 271 -6.28 17.30 -9.98
C ALA A 271 -4.98 18.02 -10.28
N TRP A 272 -4.47 17.84 -11.50
CA TRP A 272 -3.25 18.48 -11.98
C TRP A 272 -3.23 18.51 -13.51
N THR A 273 -2.45 19.41 -14.09
CA THR A 273 -2.26 19.49 -15.54
C THR A 273 -0.99 18.74 -15.95
N ALA A 274 -1.12 17.79 -16.87
CA ALA A 274 -0.01 16.99 -17.40
C ALA A 274 0.68 17.75 -18.55
N VAL A 275 1.99 17.98 -18.44
CA VAL A 275 2.83 18.59 -19.48
C VAL A 275 3.99 17.64 -19.78
N LEU A 276 3.99 17.01 -20.96
CA LEU A 276 5.03 16.08 -21.41
C LEU A 276 5.92 16.77 -22.45
N ASP A 277 7.23 16.81 -22.18
CA ASP A 277 8.23 17.41 -23.08
C ASP A 277 7.85 18.85 -23.54
N GLY A 278 7.14 19.59 -22.68
CA GLY A 278 6.66 20.95 -22.93
C GLY A 278 5.26 21.04 -23.56
N GLU A 279 4.65 19.93 -23.97
CA GLU A 279 3.30 19.89 -24.53
C GLU A 279 2.25 19.51 -23.48
N VAL A 280 1.14 20.24 -23.44
CA VAL A 280 0.02 19.97 -22.54
C VAL A 280 -0.78 18.77 -23.04
N LEU A 281 -0.78 17.67 -22.28
CA LEU A 281 -1.58 16.48 -22.57
C LEU A 281 -3.04 16.61 -22.11
N GLY A 282 -3.29 17.37 -21.03
CA GLY A 282 -4.62 17.57 -20.48
C GLY A 282 -4.66 17.64 -18.97
N ARG A 283 -5.85 17.80 -18.41
CA ARG A 283 -6.12 17.80 -16.99
C ARG A 283 -6.37 16.38 -16.49
N VAL A 284 -5.57 15.93 -15.55
CA VAL A 284 -5.77 14.65 -14.82
C VAL A 284 -6.52 14.94 -13.55
N GLN A 285 -7.57 14.14 -13.26
CA GLN A 285 -8.29 14.20 -11.99
C GLN A 285 -8.49 12.78 -11.47
N ILE A 286 -8.07 12.53 -10.24
CA ILE A 286 -8.23 11.24 -9.55
C ILE A 286 -9.16 11.42 -8.34
N ARG A 287 -9.87 10.34 -7.97
CA ARG A 287 -10.88 10.34 -6.89
C ARG A 287 -10.30 9.99 -5.53
N VAL A 288 -9.08 10.45 -5.27
CA VAL A 288 -8.39 10.29 -3.99
C VAL A 288 -7.65 11.59 -3.67
N PRO A 289 -7.63 12.05 -2.40
CA PRO A 289 -6.95 13.26 -2.01
C PRO A 289 -5.44 13.04 -1.80
N GLY A 290 -4.63 14.08 -2.01
CA GLY A 290 -3.23 14.13 -1.61
C GLY A 290 -2.25 14.39 -2.76
N GLU A 291 -1.26 15.25 -2.52
CA GLU A 291 -0.20 15.54 -3.50
C GLU A 291 0.61 14.31 -3.88
N HIS A 292 0.86 13.41 -2.91
CA HIS A 292 1.54 12.14 -3.18
C HIS A 292 0.74 11.27 -4.15
N MET A 293 -0.60 11.33 -4.14
CA MET A 293 -1.45 10.64 -5.11
C MET A 293 -1.38 11.27 -6.50
N ALA A 294 -1.19 12.61 -6.60
CA ALA A 294 -0.89 13.24 -7.88
C ALA A 294 0.40 12.70 -8.48
N ARG A 295 1.49 12.63 -7.69
CA ARG A 295 2.78 12.05 -8.14
C ARG A 295 2.64 10.58 -8.55
N ASN A 296 1.94 9.76 -7.76
CA ASN A 296 1.69 8.36 -8.11
C ASN A 296 0.93 8.22 -9.43
N SER A 297 -0.07 9.09 -9.67
CA SER A 297 -0.84 9.10 -10.93
C SER A 297 0.00 9.57 -12.11
N ALA A 298 0.95 10.48 -11.91
CA ALA A 298 1.87 10.92 -12.96
C ALA A 298 2.86 9.80 -13.34
N ALA A 299 3.37 9.05 -12.36
CA ALA A 299 4.18 7.87 -12.63
C ALA A 299 3.43 6.84 -13.47
N ALA A 300 2.17 6.56 -13.11
CA ALA A 300 1.30 5.64 -13.83
C ALA A 300 1.00 6.14 -15.26
N LEU A 301 0.70 7.46 -15.43
CA LEU A 301 0.48 8.06 -16.74
C LEU A 301 1.70 7.90 -17.63
N LEU A 302 2.90 8.28 -17.13
CA LEU A 302 4.14 8.23 -17.92
C LEU A 302 4.48 6.77 -18.31
N ALA A 303 4.35 5.81 -17.39
CA ALA A 303 4.56 4.40 -17.71
C ALA A 303 3.57 3.88 -18.76
N GLY A 304 2.31 4.29 -18.70
CA GLY A 304 1.32 3.96 -19.73
C GLY A 304 1.66 4.55 -21.10
N LEU A 305 2.20 5.77 -21.15
CA LEU A 305 2.69 6.41 -22.38
C LEU A 305 3.90 5.66 -22.95
N GLU A 306 4.84 5.24 -22.10
CA GLU A 306 6.01 4.44 -22.50
C GLU A 306 5.63 3.02 -22.97
N LEU A 307 4.49 2.49 -22.55
CA LEU A 307 3.88 1.29 -23.13
C LEU A 307 3.23 1.56 -24.51
N GLY A 308 3.20 2.81 -24.99
CA GLY A 308 2.60 3.19 -26.26
C GLY A 308 1.08 3.34 -26.21
N LEU A 309 0.49 3.51 -25.03
CA LEU A 309 -0.96 3.62 -24.86
C LEU A 309 -1.41 5.08 -25.04
N PRO A 310 -2.65 5.33 -25.55
CA PRO A 310 -3.16 6.68 -25.84
C PRO A 310 -3.34 7.52 -24.58
N ALA A 311 -2.79 8.75 -24.56
CA ALA A 311 -2.82 9.66 -23.42
C ALA A 311 -4.24 9.95 -22.91
N GLU A 312 -5.20 10.22 -23.81
CA GLU A 312 -6.58 10.54 -23.45
C GLU A 312 -7.26 9.39 -22.70
N GLN A 313 -7.02 8.14 -23.13
CA GLN A 313 -7.59 6.95 -22.49
C GLN A 313 -6.92 6.69 -21.13
N LEU A 314 -5.60 6.89 -21.02
CA LEU A 314 -4.88 6.79 -19.77
C LEU A 314 -5.38 7.80 -18.73
N VAL A 315 -5.55 9.07 -19.14
CA VAL A 315 -6.10 10.14 -18.29
C VAL A 315 -7.53 9.77 -17.83
N THR A 316 -8.37 9.30 -18.76
CA THR A 316 -9.73 8.83 -18.45
C THR A 316 -9.70 7.66 -17.46
N GLY A 317 -8.77 6.73 -17.64
CA GLY A 317 -8.58 5.58 -16.76
C GLY A 317 -8.18 5.97 -15.35
N LEU A 318 -7.21 6.89 -15.22
CA LEU A 318 -6.81 7.42 -13.90
C LEU A 318 -8.01 8.05 -13.15
N GLY A 319 -8.92 8.72 -13.86
CA GLY A 319 -10.15 9.26 -13.28
C GLY A 319 -11.15 8.22 -12.78
N ARG A 320 -10.97 6.94 -13.14
CA ARG A 320 -11.79 5.82 -12.64
C ARG A 320 -11.22 5.18 -11.38
N PHE A 321 -9.96 5.45 -11.05
CA PHE A 321 -9.32 4.88 -9.87
C PHE A 321 -10.05 5.28 -8.59
N GLY A 322 -10.61 4.30 -7.88
CA GLY A 322 -11.44 4.45 -6.67
C GLY A 322 -10.69 4.21 -5.35
N GLY A 323 -9.36 4.05 -5.40
CA GLY A 323 -8.53 3.77 -4.24
C GLY A 323 -8.18 2.29 -4.08
N VAL A 324 -7.45 2.01 -3.01
CA VAL A 324 -7.03 0.65 -2.61
C VAL A 324 -7.41 0.45 -1.16
N HIS A 325 -7.78 -0.77 -0.80
CA HIS A 325 -8.09 -1.14 0.58
C HIS A 325 -6.95 -0.71 1.52
N ARG A 326 -7.31 -0.12 2.65
CA ARG A 326 -6.37 0.44 3.63
C ARG A 326 -5.44 1.55 3.11
N ARG A 327 -5.81 2.30 2.07
CA ARG A 327 -5.11 3.51 1.60
C ARG A 327 -6.08 4.68 1.63
N PHE A 328 -6.12 5.38 2.77
CA PHE A 328 -7.08 6.45 3.09
C PHE A 328 -8.54 6.02 2.85
N GLU A 329 -8.86 4.83 3.28
CA GLU A 329 -10.16 4.21 3.05
C GLU A 329 -11.19 4.72 4.04
N LEU A 330 -12.30 5.28 3.56
CA LEU A 330 -13.44 5.66 4.40
C LEU A 330 -14.14 4.40 4.91
N LYS A 331 -14.11 4.17 6.22
CA LYS A 331 -14.81 3.05 6.88
C LYS A 331 -16.26 3.36 7.20
N GLY A 332 -16.60 4.64 7.34
CA GLY A 332 -17.97 5.09 7.58
C GLY A 332 -18.05 6.46 8.24
N THR A 333 -19.31 6.92 8.43
CA THR A 333 -19.62 8.17 9.10
C THR A 333 -20.70 7.95 10.15
N VAL A 334 -20.47 8.38 11.38
CA VAL A 334 -21.42 8.28 12.50
C VAL A 334 -21.41 9.59 13.30
N GLY A 335 -22.56 10.16 13.56
CA GLY A 335 -22.70 11.39 14.35
C GLY A 335 -21.91 12.59 13.80
N GLY A 336 -21.71 12.65 12.48
CA GLY A 336 -20.90 13.67 11.83
C GLY A 336 -19.39 13.44 11.92
N VAL A 337 -18.94 12.32 12.49
CA VAL A 337 -17.53 11.90 12.53
C VAL A 337 -17.26 10.95 11.38
N ARG A 338 -16.26 11.26 10.54
CA ARG A 338 -15.80 10.40 9.45
C ARG A 338 -14.63 9.55 9.94
N VAL A 339 -14.66 8.22 9.73
CA VAL A 339 -13.61 7.30 10.18
C VAL A 339 -12.92 6.70 8.96
N TYR A 340 -11.61 6.89 8.90
CA TYR A 340 -10.73 6.39 7.83
C TYR A 340 -9.75 5.35 8.36
N ASP A 341 -9.23 4.48 7.47
CA ASP A 341 -8.14 3.55 7.75
C ASP A 341 -7.01 3.72 6.73
N ASP A 342 -5.77 3.72 7.21
CA ASP A 342 -4.59 3.83 6.37
C ASP A 342 -3.47 2.90 6.82
N TYR A 343 -2.73 2.37 5.86
CA TYR A 343 -1.61 1.46 6.08
C TYR A 343 -0.29 2.18 6.45
N ALA A 344 -0.26 3.51 6.44
CA ALA A 344 0.94 4.31 6.70
C ALA A 344 1.64 3.87 7.99
N HIS A 345 2.90 3.49 7.86
CA HIS A 345 3.72 2.92 8.92
C HIS A 345 5.20 3.36 8.86
N HIS A 346 5.52 4.31 7.97
CA HIS A 346 6.78 5.04 7.92
C HIS A 346 6.52 6.54 8.15
N PRO A 347 7.43 7.32 8.75
CA PRO A 347 7.19 8.74 9.04
C PRO A 347 6.79 9.56 7.81
N THR A 348 7.43 9.36 6.67
CA THR A 348 7.11 10.02 5.40
C THR A 348 5.68 9.71 4.94
N GLU A 349 5.23 8.46 5.07
CA GLU A 349 3.86 8.08 4.75
C GLU A 349 2.84 8.75 5.69
N VAL A 350 3.13 8.73 7.00
CA VAL A 350 2.28 9.35 8.03
C VAL A 350 2.15 10.85 7.76
N GLU A 351 3.25 11.54 7.46
CA GLU A 351 3.25 12.96 7.13
C GLU A 351 2.41 13.25 5.89
N ALA A 352 2.65 12.55 4.78
CA ALA A 352 1.93 12.73 3.53
C ALA A 352 0.43 12.49 3.72
N GLN A 353 0.07 11.46 4.49
CA GLN A 353 -1.31 11.08 4.73
C GLN A 353 -2.04 12.07 5.66
N LEU A 354 -1.35 12.61 6.68
CA LEU A 354 -1.94 13.63 7.56
C LEU A 354 -2.14 14.96 6.83
N ARG A 355 -1.27 15.33 5.90
CA ARG A 355 -1.49 16.50 5.03
C ARG A 355 -2.75 16.31 4.15
N ALA A 356 -2.94 15.11 3.58
CA ALA A 356 -4.16 14.78 2.85
C ALA A 356 -5.40 14.79 3.77
N ALA A 357 -5.29 14.18 4.95
CA ALA A 357 -6.38 14.17 5.95
C ALA A 357 -6.80 15.60 6.36
N ARG A 358 -5.85 16.52 6.49
CA ARG A 358 -6.12 17.92 6.78
C ARG A 358 -6.94 18.60 5.68
N ALA A 359 -6.61 18.35 4.41
CA ALA A 359 -7.38 18.89 3.28
C ALA A 359 -8.82 18.33 3.27
N VAL A 360 -8.99 17.05 3.61
CA VAL A 360 -10.29 16.37 3.70
C VAL A 360 -11.10 16.86 4.91
N ALA A 361 -10.44 17.05 6.06
CA ALA A 361 -11.10 17.52 7.28
C ALA A 361 -11.64 18.95 7.14
N GLY A 362 -10.98 19.79 6.33
CA GLY A 362 -11.32 21.21 6.19
C GLY A 362 -11.28 21.93 7.54
N PRO A 363 -12.41 22.52 8.03
CA PRO A 363 -12.46 23.17 9.33
C PRO A 363 -12.52 22.18 10.51
N GLY A 364 -12.77 20.89 10.25
CA GLY A 364 -12.80 19.83 11.26
C GLY A 364 -11.41 19.49 11.79
N ARG A 365 -11.37 18.79 12.93
CA ARG A 365 -10.11 18.30 13.48
C ARG A 365 -9.71 16.97 12.84
N VAL A 366 -8.42 16.69 12.85
CA VAL A 366 -7.85 15.38 12.53
C VAL A 366 -7.45 14.70 13.83
N VAL A 367 -8.08 13.58 14.14
CA VAL A 367 -7.83 12.73 15.32
C VAL A 367 -7.21 11.43 14.85
N VAL A 368 -6.01 11.09 15.31
CA VAL A 368 -5.24 9.95 14.83
C VAL A 368 -5.16 8.85 15.87
N ALA A 369 -5.39 7.59 15.46
CA ALA A 369 -4.87 6.43 16.16
C ALA A 369 -3.67 5.89 15.40
N PHE A 370 -2.50 5.89 16.01
CA PHE A 370 -1.28 5.37 15.39
C PHE A 370 -0.77 4.13 16.11
N GLN A 371 -0.54 3.03 15.37
CA GLN A 371 0.10 1.83 15.87
C GLN A 371 1.48 1.68 15.25
N PRO A 372 2.57 1.91 16.01
CA PRO A 372 3.91 1.64 15.52
C PRO A 372 4.08 0.17 15.11
N HIS A 373 4.81 -0.07 14.03
CA HIS A 373 5.03 -1.40 13.47
C HIS A 373 6.51 -1.73 13.48
N LEU A 374 6.89 -2.87 14.08
CA LEU A 374 8.24 -3.36 14.35
C LEU A 374 8.97 -2.56 15.47
N TYR A 375 9.62 -3.27 16.36
CA TYR A 375 10.43 -2.64 17.44
C TYR A 375 11.64 -1.91 16.87
N SER A 376 12.30 -2.50 15.86
CA SER A 376 13.44 -1.89 15.17
C SER A 376 13.08 -0.53 14.59
N ARG A 377 12.00 -0.45 13.81
CA ARG A 377 11.52 0.79 13.18
C ARG A 377 11.05 1.81 14.21
N THR A 378 10.36 1.38 15.26
CA THR A 378 9.91 2.27 16.34
C THR A 378 11.08 2.95 17.02
N ARG A 379 12.15 2.20 17.35
CA ARG A 379 13.37 2.73 17.97
C ARG A 379 14.09 3.73 17.06
N GLU A 380 14.19 3.40 15.77
CA GLU A 380 14.90 4.23 14.78
C GLU A 380 14.20 5.54 14.51
N PHE A 381 12.87 5.50 14.33
CA PHE A 381 12.10 6.62 13.81
C PHE A 381 11.16 7.29 14.83
N ALA A 382 11.25 7.00 16.15
CA ALA A 382 10.33 7.56 17.14
C ALA A 382 10.20 9.09 17.04
N GLY A 383 11.31 9.82 16.92
CA GLY A 383 11.32 11.28 16.77
C GLY A 383 10.68 11.76 15.48
N ALA A 384 10.94 11.08 14.35
CA ALA A 384 10.35 11.42 13.06
C ALA A 384 8.84 11.13 13.04
N PHE A 385 8.40 10.02 13.65
CA PHE A 385 6.96 9.76 13.85
C PHE A 385 6.31 10.85 14.70
N GLY A 386 6.97 11.27 15.79
CA GLY A 386 6.46 12.35 16.64
C GLY A 386 6.28 13.66 15.88
N THR A 387 7.23 14.01 15.01
CA THR A 387 7.12 15.18 14.12
C THR A 387 5.96 15.06 13.14
N ALA A 388 5.83 13.93 12.47
CA ALA A 388 4.77 13.69 11.51
C ALA A 388 3.38 13.71 12.17
N LEU A 389 3.22 13.04 13.32
CA LEU A 389 1.97 13.00 14.08
C LEU A 389 1.58 14.37 14.65
N GLY A 390 2.55 15.27 14.84
CA GLY A 390 2.30 16.67 15.24
C GLY A 390 1.47 17.47 14.24
N LEU A 391 1.20 16.96 13.03
CA LEU A 391 0.28 17.57 12.05
C LEU A 391 -1.20 17.32 12.37
N ALA A 392 -1.50 16.42 13.29
CA ALA A 392 -2.86 16.15 13.76
C ALA A 392 -3.29 17.16 14.85
N ASP A 393 -4.56 17.13 15.21
CA ASP A 393 -5.10 17.92 16.34
C ASP A 393 -5.08 17.12 17.63
N GLU A 394 -5.30 15.81 17.57
CA GLU A 394 -5.21 14.87 18.69
C GLU A 394 -4.64 13.54 18.23
N VAL A 395 -3.84 12.90 19.08
CA VAL A 395 -3.13 11.65 18.77
C VAL A 395 -3.34 10.63 19.89
N VAL A 396 -3.77 9.44 19.52
CA VAL A 396 -3.76 8.24 20.37
C VAL A 396 -2.69 7.30 19.82
N VAL A 397 -1.62 7.09 20.56
CA VAL A 397 -0.55 6.15 20.17
C VAL A 397 -0.80 4.82 20.87
N MET A 398 -0.88 3.75 20.09
CA MET A 398 -1.01 2.38 20.60
C MET A 398 0.37 1.78 20.87
N ASP A 399 0.42 0.60 21.49
CA ASP A 399 1.68 -0.10 21.66
C ASP A 399 2.15 -0.77 20.36
N VAL A 400 3.44 -1.12 20.32
CA VAL A 400 4.11 -1.63 19.13
C VAL A 400 3.51 -2.96 18.67
N TYR A 401 3.16 -3.04 17.38
CA TYR A 401 2.87 -4.31 16.73
C TYR A 401 4.19 -4.94 16.25
N GLY A 402 4.69 -5.93 16.98
CA GLY A 402 6.01 -6.54 16.74
C GLY A 402 6.11 -7.37 15.46
N ALA A 403 4.95 -7.81 14.89
CA ALA A 403 4.90 -8.68 13.71
C ALA A 403 5.80 -9.92 13.83
N ARG A 404 6.98 -9.88 13.20
CA ARG A 404 7.98 -10.96 13.21
C ARG A 404 9.11 -10.77 14.24
N GLU A 405 9.16 -9.61 14.90
CA GLU A 405 10.19 -9.29 15.87
C GLU A 405 9.77 -9.68 17.29
N ASP A 406 10.73 -10.13 18.09
CA ASP A 406 10.53 -10.32 19.52
C ASP A 406 10.54 -8.96 20.23
N PRO A 407 9.83 -8.82 21.37
CA PRO A 407 9.82 -7.59 22.13
C PRO A 407 11.24 -7.14 22.56
N VAL A 408 11.51 -5.85 22.33
CA VAL A 408 12.79 -5.22 22.71
C VAL A 408 12.58 -4.42 24.00
N PRO A 409 13.31 -4.72 25.08
CA PRO A 409 13.18 -3.99 26.35
C PRO A 409 13.35 -2.48 26.17
N GLY A 410 12.39 -1.69 26.68
CA GLY A 410 12.39 -0.24 26.60
C GLY A 410 11.87 0.35 25.29
N VAL A 411 11.53 -0.47 24.28
CA VAL A 411 10.90 0.00 23.03
C VAL A 411 9.41 -0.25 23.11
N THR A 412 8.64 0.82 23.22
CA THR A 412 7.18 0.80 23.31
C THR A 412 6.59 1.95 22.49
N GLY A 413 5.28 1.93 22.29
CA GLY A 413 4.57 3.05 21.67
C GLY A 413 4.71 4.37 22.43
N ALA A 414 4.99 4.33 23.74
CA ALA A 414 5.24 5.52 24.54
C ALA A 414 6.41 6.36 23.99
N MET A 415 7.45 5.73 23.42
CA MET A 415 8.56 6.47 22.79
C MET A 415 8.09 7.40 21.67
N VAL A 416 7.10 6.97 20.91
CA VAL A 416 6.49 7.79 19.85
C VAL A 416 5.59 8.85 20.48
N ALA A 417 4.76 8.49 21.45
CA ALA A 417 3.87 9.44 22.14
C ALA A 417 4.65 10.59 22.79
N ASP A 418 5.76 10.29 23.47
CA ASP A 418 6.64 11.28 24.12
C ASP A 418 7.33 12.23 23.12
N ALA A 419 7.49 11.78 21.86
CA ALA A 419 8.11 12.56 20.79
C ALA A 419 7.10 13.42 20.01
N VAL A 420 5.77 13.26 20.20
CA VAL A 420 4.77 14.03 19.46
C VAL A 420 4.82 15.51 19.85
N ALA A 421 4.99 16.39 18.86
CA ALA A 421 5.10 17.83 19.04
C ALA A 421 3.74 18.52 19.23
N LEU A 422 2.95 18.04 20.19
CA LEU A 422 1.64 18.60 20.59
C LEU A 422 1.60 18.80 22.12
N PRO A 423 0.68 19.66 22.63
CA PRO A 423 0.41 19.74 24.06
C PRO A 423 0.04 18.38 24.65
N ALA A 424 0.52 18.08 25.86
CA ALA A 424 0.37 16.77 26.49
C ALA A 424 -1.09 16.29 26.61
N GLU A 425 -2.04 17.20 26.78
CA GLU A 425 -3.48 16.89 26.83
C GLU A 425 -4.06 16.41 25.48
N ARG A 426 -3.33 16.60 24.39
CA ARG A 426 -3.71 16.15 23.03
C ARG A 426 -3.01 14.87 22.60
N VAL A 427 -2.11 14.35 23.42
CA VAL A 427 -1.39 13.12 23.15
C VAL A 427 -1.74 12.07 24.19
N HIS A 428 -2.20 10.92 23.76
CA HIS A 428 -2.59 9.84 24.65
C HIS A 428 -1.87 8.55 24.24
N PHE A 429 -1.11 7.96 25.18
CA PHE A 429 -0.58 6.61 25.00
C PHE A 429 -1.58 5.59 25.53
N GLU A 430 -2.11 4.73 24.65
CA GLU A 430 -3.05 3.67 24.99
C GLU A 430 -2.50 2.31 24.59
N PRO A 431 -1.82 1.62 25.51
CA PRO A 431 -1.23 0.30 25.21
C PRO A 431 -2.26 -0.80 25.05
N SER A 432 -3.46 -0.62 25.61
CA SER A 432 -4.53 -1.62 25.52
C SER A 432 -5.29 -1.49 24.22
N TRP A 433 -5.21 -2.53 23.41
CA TRP A 433 -5.90 -2.59 22.13
C TRP A 433 -7.42 -2.36 22.26
N SER A 434 -8.04 -2.98 23.28
CA SER A 434 -9.49 -2.86 23.52
C SER A 434 -9.94 -1.49 24.03
N ALA A 435 -9.03 -0.67 24.55
CA ALA A 435 -9.33 0.68 25.03
C ALA A 435 -9.11 1.75 23.94
N ALA A 436 -8.45 1.44 22.84
CA ALA A 436 -8.13 2.41 21.78
C ALA A 436 -9.40 2.98 21.11
N ALA A 437 -10.37 2.14 20.75
CA ALA A 437 -11.61 2.59 20.12
C ALA A 437 -12.48 3.47 21.03
N PRO A 438 -12.74 3.11 22.30
CA PRO A 438 -13.37 4.02 23.26
C PRO A 438 -12.62 5.34 23.44
N ALA A 439 -11.28 5.30 23.58
CA ALA A 439 -10.45 6.49 23.74
C ALA A 439 -10.57 7.46 22.56
N LEU A 440 -10.63 6.95 21.34
CA LEU A 440 -10.85 7.74 20.13
C LEU A 440 -12.28 8.29 20.06
N ALA A 441 -13.26 7.42 20.31
CA ALA A 441 -14.65 7.83 20.34
C ALA A 441 -14.87 8.99 21.34
N ASP A 442 -14.29 8.91 22.55
CA ASP A 442 -14.44 9.97 23.58
C ASP A 442 -13.84 11.31 23.17
N ARG A 443 -12.84 11.34 22.32
CA ARG A 443 -12.18 12.54 21.80
C ARG A 443 -12.87 13.12 20.57
N ALA A 444 -13.51 12.27 19.78
CA ALA A 444 -14.11 12.66 18.51
C ALA A 444 -15.37 13.53 18.73
N ARG A 445 -15.54 14.53 17.88
CA ARG A 445 -16.66 15.50 17.86
C ARG A 445 -17.29 15.54 16.46
N PRO A 446 -18.56 15.93 16.32
CA PRO A 446 -19.15 16.15 15.01
C PRO A 446 -18.29 17.08 14.14
N GLY A 447 -18.05 16.70 12.90
CA GLY A 447 -17.18 17.41 11.96
C GLY A 447 -15.74 16.88 11.91
N ASP A 448 -15.31 16.08 12.89
CA ASP A 448 -13.94 15.52 12.91
C ASP A 448 -13.73 14.44 11.85
N LEU A 449 -12.45 14.30 11.49
CA LEU A 449 -11.91 13.16 10.76
C LEU A 449 -11.08 12.32 11.75
N VAL A 450 -11.50 11.10 11.99
CA VAL A 450 -10.72 10.09 12.73
C VAL A 450 -10.00 9.21 11.73
N ILE A 451 -8.70 8.96 11.92
CA ILE A 451 -7.94 8.06 11.06
C ILE A 451 -7.14 7.06 11.88
N THR A 452 -7.27 5.78 11.55
CA THR A 452 -6.42 4.70 12.08
C THR A 452 -5.25 4.48 11.13
N MET A 453 -4.01 4.48 11.66
CA MET A 453 -2.78 4.39 10.86
C MET A 453 -1.84 3.32 11.38
N GLY A 454 -1.36 2.45 10.47
CA GLY A 454 -0.36 1.43 10.79
C GLY A 454 -0.51 0.15 9.98
N ALA A 455 0.58 -0.61 9.84
CA ALA A 455 0.60 -1.87 9.10
C ALA A 455 0.06 -3.07 9.89
N GLY A 456 -0.19 -2.91 11.20
CA GLY A 456 -0.67 -3.95 12.10
C GLY A 456 -2.19 -4.12 12.09
N ASN A 457 -2.69 -4.55 13.26
CA ASN A 457 -4.11 -4.82 13.46
C ASN A 457 -4.94 -3.56 13.82
N VAL A 458 -4.35 -2.38 13.79
CA VAL A 458 -5.05 -1.10 14.03
C VAL A 458 -6.24 -0.88 13.09
N SER A 459 -6.23 -1.50 11.89
CA SER A 459 -7.36 -1.47 10.96
C SER A 459 -8.68 -2.00 11.54
N MET A 460 -8.60 -2.86 12.57
CA MET A 460 -9.78 -3.35 13.28
C MET A 460 -10.38 -2.32 14.24
N VAL A 461 -9.60 -1.30 14.64
CA VAL A 461 -10.05 -0.25 15.57
C VAL A 461 -11.08 0.67 14.89
N GLY A 462 -10.94 0.96 13.59
CA GLY A 462 -11.88 1.84 12.87
C GLY A 462 -13.35 1.41 12.96
N PRO A 463 -13.71 0.16 12.61
CA PRO A 463 -15.06 -0.38 12.81
C PRO A 463 -15.56 -0.29 14.27
N GLU A 464 -14.68 -0.54 15.25
CA GLU A 464 -15.03 -0.45 16.68
C GLU A 464 -15.28 1.00 17.11
N VAL A 465 -14.53 1.97 16.57
CA VAL A 465 -14.81 3.41 16.77
C VAL A 465 -16.20 3.78 16.26
N LEU A 466 -16.57 3.30 15.06
CA LEU A 466 -17.92 3.54 14.51
C LEU A 466 -19.01 2.96 15.42
N GLU A 467 -18.79 1.77 15.99
CA GLU A 467 -19.74 1.17 16.93
C GLU A 467 -19.81 1.93 18.26
N ALA A 468 -18.66 2.34 18.81
CA ALA A 468 -18.59 3.16 20.00
C ALA A 468 -19.31 4.50 19.82
N LEU A 469 -19.14 5.15 18.65
CA LEU A 469 -19.86 6.39 18.31
C LEU A 469 -21.38 6.20 18.20
N ARG A 470 -21.85 5.05 17.68
CA ARG A 470 -23.30 4.72 17.62
C ARG A 470 -23.89 4.52 19.01
N SER A 471 -23.12 3.95 19.92
CA SER A 471 -23.54 3.64 21.29
C SER A 471 -23.53 4.85 22.21
N ARG A 472 -23.01 6.00 21.79
CA ARG A 472 -23.04 7.23 22.58
C ARG A 472 -24.47 7.75 22.73
N PRO A 473 -24.89 8.12 23.95
CA PRO A 473 -26.14 8.85 24.11
C PRO A 473 -26.08 10.13 23.28
N ALA A 474 -27.14 10.40 22.51
CA ALA A 474 -27.24 11.64 21.75
C ALA A 474 -27.00 12.83 22.69
N HIS A 475 -26.00 13.65 22.40
CA HIS A 475 -25.88 14.94 23.11
C HIS A 475 -27.18 15.71 22.89
N PRO A 476 -27.85 16.20 23.94
CA PRO A 476 -29.00 17.05 23.75
C PRO A 476 -28.56 18.24 22.90
N HIS A 477 -29.22 18.43 21.78
CA HIS A 477 -29.05 19.62 20.94
C HIS A 477 -29.21 20.84 21.84
N GLY A 478 -28.20 21.71 21.83
CA GLY A 478 -28.35 23.03 22.41
C GLY A 478 -29.57 23.74 21.78
N PRO A 479 -30.19 24.68 22.46
CA PRO A 479 -31.44 25.32 22.02
C PRO A 479 -31.25 25.88 20.60
N ASP A 480 -32.18 25.51 19.73
CA ASP A 480 -32.29 26.01 18.36
C ASP A 480 -32.30 27.54 18.37
N PRO A 481 -31.35 28.25 17.75
CA PRO A 481 -31.37 29.71 17.72
C PRO A 481 -32.47 30.30 16.84
N SER A 482 -33.36 29.47 16.24
CA SER A 482 -34.48 29.91 15.41
C SER A 482 -35.80 30.12 16.15
N GLY A 483 -35.77 30.30 17.47
CA GLY A 483 -36.95 30.72 18.22
C GLY A 483 -37.44 32.12 17.79
N SER A 484 -38.30 32.17 16.80
CA SER A 484 -39.05 33.35 16.41
C SER A 484 -39.86 33.84 17.63
N PRO A 485 -39.85 35.13 17.95
CA PRO A 485 -40.69 35.64 19.02
C PRO A 485 -42.17 35.53 18.61
N ASP A 486 -42.92 34.84 19.44
CA ASP A 486 -44.36 34.72 19.39
C ASP A 486 -45.00 36.14 19.43
N SER A 487 -45.58 36.53 18.31
CA SER A 487 -46.34 37.78 18.24
C SER A 487 -47.68 37.56 18.94
N GLY A 488 -47.71 37.85 20.24
CA GLY A 488 -48.93 37.92 21.01
C GLY A 488 -49.94 38.92 20.39
N ALA A 489 -51.03 38.40 19.87
CA ALA A 489 -52.17 39.17 19.47
C ALA A 489 -52.86 39.74 20.75
N ALA A 490 -52.87 41.03 20.86
CA ALA A 490 -53.78 41.72 21.78
C ALA A 490 -55.16 41.73 21.16
N GLU A 491 -56.09 41.04 21.79
CA GLU A 491 -57.49 41.31 21.65
C GLU A 491 -57.78 42.66 22.44
N ASP A 492 -58.28 43.62 21.75
CA ASP A 492 -59.05 44.65 22.43
C ASP A 492 -60.38 44.91 21.69
N GLY A 493 -61.45 44.71 22.40
CA GLY A 493 -62.82 44.87 21.97
C GLY A 493 -63.26 46.30 21.94
N ALA A 494 -64.26 46.56 21.18
CA ALA A 494 -65.44 47.37 21.47
C ALA A 494 -66.07 48.01 20.21
N ARG A 495 -67.31 47.64 20.05
CA ARG A 495 -68.44 48.22 19.37
C ARG A 495 -68.72 47.92 17.94
#